data_664a098bbd34435972c30d78e76b62ac
#
_entry.id   664a098bbd34435972c30d78e76b62ac
#
_cell.length_a   1.000
_cell.length_b   1.000
_cell.length_c   1.000
_cell.angle_alpha   90.00
_cell.angle_beta   90.00
_cell.angle_gamma   90.00
#
_symmetry.space_group_name_H-M   'P 1'
#
loop_
_entity.id
_entity.type
_entity.pdbx_description
1 polymer ?
#
loop_
_entity_poly.entity_id
_entity_poly.type
_entity_poly.pdbx_seq_one_letter_code
_entity_poly.pdbx_strand_id
1 'polypeptide(L)'
;FNQLVIIKNEEFIFNKIDIPSTTSNDKSTETVSEITGIAIPSMFELQIKNKLSIHETLINVMFEKILTTETVSQPIKPIKKKHNINKIDINLLTPEQLLYICNCWNAHKNGFLFKVYQITNYNWLTQDTLDKCIVRMTNLNITNESAFEYLVDIQDEKELLNRWLIGYIDCFDKNNNIIYEFKCVNELTKEHYLQLAFYMYIYENKKKTDTVMSYVLFNILTNEYYTVSCDPEKL
;
A
#
# COMPACT_ATOMS: atom_id res chain seq x y z
N PHE A 1 -1.19 4.98 22.18
CA PHE A 1 -0.05 5.70 21.60
C PHE A 1 1.10 5.88 22.62
N ASN A 2 0.81 6.29 23.84
CA ASN A 2 1.85 6.50 24.88
C ASN A 2 2.60 5.22 25.31
N GLN A 3 2.21 4.07 24.80
CA GLN A 3 2.83 2.77 25.06
C GLN A 3 3.75 2.31 23.91
N LEU A 4 3.72 3.00 22.77
CA LEU A 4 4.60 2.73 21.65
C LEU A 4 5.98 3.35 21.91
N VAL A 5 7.01 2.56 21.71
CA VAL A 5 8.39 3.03 21.65
C VAL A 5 8.75 3.21 20.18
N ILE A 6 9.09 4.45 19.80
CA ILE A 6 9.36 4.83 18.42
C ILE A 6 10.82 5.30 18.37
N ILE A 7 11.64 4.61 17.59
CA ILE A 7 13.06 4.91 17.44
C ILE A 7 13.33 5.24 15.98
N LYS A 8 13.85 6.47 15.72
CA LYS A 8 14.28 6.88 14.39
C LYS A 8 15.65 6.26 14.08
N ASN A 9 15.79 5.74 12.87
CA ASN A 9 17.10 5.32 12.37
C ASN A 9 17.79 6.48 11.68
N GLU A 10 18.88 6.97 12.28
CA GLU A 10 19.64 8.15 11.83
C GLU A 10 20.50 7.87 10.57
N GLU A 11 20.64 6.62 10.13
CA GLU A 11 21.29 6.28 8.86
C GLU A 11 20.46 6.73 7.66
N PHE A 12 19.14 6.84 7.82
CA PHE A 12 18.23 7.35 6.81
C PHE A 12 18.10 8.86 6.91
N ILE A 13 18.95 9.56 6.15
CA ILE A 13 18.99 11.02 6.15
C ILE A 13 17.73 11.56 5.47
N PHE A 14 17.06 12.48 6.16
CA PHE A 14 15.89 13.18 5.61
C PHE A 14 16.25 13.87 4.29
N ASN A 15 15.52 13.52 3.25
CA ASN A 15 15.63 14.15 1.94
C ASN A 15 14.28 14.00 1.21
N LYS A 16 13.58 15.11 0.99
CA LYS A 16 12.23 15.10 0.45
C LYS A 16 12.20 14.89 -1.06
N ILE A 17 11.33 13.97 -1.52
CA ILE A 17 10.89 13.87 -2.91
C ILE A 17 9.51 14.49 -3.00
N ASP A 18 9.35 15.50 -3.86
CA ASP A 18 8.06 16.10 -4.10
C ASP A 18 7.32 15.35 -5.22
N ILE A 19 6.10 14.95 -4.93
CA ILE A 19 5.16 14.47 -5.93
C ILE A 19 4.22 15.64 -6.22
N PRO A 20 4.15 16.11 -7.48
CA PRO A 20 3.26 17.20 -7.84
C PRO A 20 1.82 16.89 -7.43
N SER A 21 1.19 17.78 -6.67
CA SER A 21 -0.25 17.72 -6.48
C SER A 21 -0.92 17.91 -7.83
N THR A 22 -1.91 17.08 -8.15
CA THR A 22 -2.66 17.24 -9.40
C THR A 22 -3.30 18.62 -9.45
N THR A 23 -2.93 19.42 -10.45
CA THR A 23 -3.39 20.79 -10.63
C THR A 23 -4.76 20.89 -11.32
N SER A 24 -5.50 19.81 -11.44
CA SER A 24 -6.80 19.82 -12.10
C SER A 24 -7.90 19.36 -11.15
N ASN A 25 -8.90 20.15 -10.97
CA ASN A 25 -10.31 19.94 -10.58
C ASN A 25 -10.77 18.58 -9.99
N ASP A 26 -9.89 17.62 -9.76
CA ASP A 26 -10.16 16.32 -9.17
C ASP A 26 -10.16 16.44 -7.63
N LYS A 27 -11.29 16.19 -7.06
CA LYS A 27 -11.75 16.57 -5.72
C LYS A 27 -11.09 15.83 -4.55
N SER A 28 -9.97 15.10 -4.69
CA SER A 28 -9.37 14.45 -3.53
C SER A 28 -7.86 14.26 -3.64
N THR A 29 -7.12 15.14 -2.98
CA THR A 29 -5.69 14.96 -2.68
C THR A 29 -5.42 13.66 -1.92
N GLU A 30 -6.35 13.21 -1.07
CA GLU A 30 -6.28 11.95 -0.32
C GLU A 30 -6.20 10.73 -1.23
N THR A 31 -7.05 10.64 -2.25
CA THR A 31 -7.05 9.50 -3.18
C THR A 31 -5.74 9.38 -3.96
N VAL A 32 -5.10 10.49 -4.29
CA VAL A 32 -3.79 10.51 -4.98
C VAL A 32 -2.69 9.95 -4.08
N SER A 33 -2.64 10.35 -2.81
CA SER A 33 -1.70 9.82 -1.82
C SER A 33 -1.89 8.32 -1.60
N GLU A 34 -3.13 7.85 -1.44
CA GLU A 34 -3.45 6.43 -1.28
C GLU A 34 -2.94 5.60 -2.47
N ILE A 35 -3.26 6.04 -3.69
CA ILE A 35 -2.85 5.32 -4.91
C ILE A 35 -1.33 5.33 -5.07
N THR A 36 -0.68 6.45 -4.80
CA THR A 36 0.78 6.56 -4.86
C THR A 36 1.44 5.66 -3.82
N GLY A 37 0.86 5.59 -2.62
CA GLY A 37 1.31 4.72 -1.54
C GLY A 37 1.27 3.23 -1.90
N ILE A 38 0.35 2.82 -2.77
CA ILE A 38 0.29 1.46 -3.31
C ILE A 38 1.27 1.31 -4.51
N ALA A 39 1.36 2.32 -5.37
CA ALA A 39 2.07 2.22 -6.64
C ALA A 39 3.59 2.05 -6.47
N ILE A 40 4.20 2.80 -5.56
CA ILE A 40 5.66 2.74 -5.37
C ILE A 40 6.11 1.37 -4.82
N PRO A 41 5.52 0.83 -3.73
CA PRO A 41 5.82 -0.52 -3.26
C PRO A 41 5.52 -1.60 -4.30
N SER A 42 4.46 -1.47 -5.08
CA SER A 42 4.11 -2.40 -6.14
C SER A 42 5.15 -2.42 -7.28
N MET A 43 5.66 -1.25 -7.68
CA MET A 43 6.76 -1.20 -8.67
C MET A 43 8.04 -1.81 -8.09
N PHE A 44 8.33 -1.57 -6.82
CA PHE A 44 9.46 -2.20 -6.16
C PHE A 44 9.30 -3.73 -6.11
N GLU A 45 8.12 -4.25 -5.78
CA GLU A 45 7.81 -5.68 -5.88
C GLU A 45 8.11 -6.22 -7.29
N LEU A 46 7.63 -5.52 -8.32
CA LEU A 46 7.84 -5.91 -9.70
C LEU A 46 9.34 -6.02 -10.04
N GLN A 47 10.16 -5.07 -9.58
CA GLN A 47 11.60 -5.08 -9.84
C GLN A 47 12.33 -6.24 -9.15
N ILE A 48 12.01 -6.55 -7.89
CA ILE A 48 12.72 -7.60 -7.14
C ILE A 48 12.20 -9.00 -7.40
N LYS A 49 10.91 -9.14 -7.81
CA LYS A 49 10.24 -10.44 -7.97
C LYS A 49 9.85 -10.75 -9.41
N ASN A 50 9.96 -9.80 -10.31
CA ASN A 50 9.38 -9.87 -11.66
C ASN A 50 7.88 -10.25 -11.64
N LYS A 51 7.15 -9.76 -10.65
CA LYS A 51 5.75 -10.09 -10.33
C LYS A 51 5.05 -8.87 -9.76
N LEU A 52 3.78 -8.71 -10.10
CA LEU A 52 2.92 -7.66 -9.57
C LEU A 52 1.67 -8.32 -8.94
N SER A 53 1.74 -8.58 -7.63
CA SER A 53 0.72 -9.36 -6.90
C SER A 53 -0.68 -8.76 -7.01
N ILE A 54 -0.80 -7.44 -6.94
CA ILE A 54 -2.09 -6.74 -7.09
C ILE A 54 -2.70 -6.92 -8.48
N HIS A 55 -1.88 -6.94 -9.54
CA HIS A 55 -2.35 -7.15 -10.91
C HIS A 55 -2.86 -8.58 -11.11
N GLU A 56 -2.12 -9.58 -10.65
CA GLU A 56 -2.55 -10.98 -10.71
C GLU A 56 -3.87 -11.19 -9.96
N THR A 57 -4.01 -10.60 -8.78
CA THR A 57 -5.24 -10.69 -7.99
C THR A 57 -6.42 -10.09 -8.75
N LEU A 58 -6.26 -8.89 -9.33
CA LEU A 58 -7.31 -8.23 -10.10
C LEU A 58 -7.75 -9.04 -11.34
N ILE A 59 -6.80 -9.69 -12.02
CA ILE A 59 -7.11 -10.59 -13.14
C ILE A 59 -7.92 -11.79 -12.63
N ASN A 60 -7.49 -12.43 -11.55
CA ASN A 60 -8.12 -13.62 -11.00
C ASN A 60 -9.56 -13.36 -10.52
N VAL A 61 -9.85 -12.19 -9.96
CA VAL A 61 -11.22 -11.82 -9.56
C VAL A 61 -12.06 -11.30 -10.73
N MET A 62 -11.53 -11.31 -11.95
CA MET A 62 -12.20 -10.78 -13.15
C MET A 62 -12.74 -9.36 -12.95
N PHE A 63 -11.91 -8.51 -12.37
CA PHE A 63 -12.29 -7.17 -11.94
C PHE A 63 -13.01 -6.34 -13.02
N GLU A 64 -12.64 -6.49 -14.28
CA GLU A 64 -13.33 -5.80 -15.38
C GLU A 64 -14.78 -6.25 -15.56
N LYS A 65 -15.10 -7.51 -15.27
CA LYS A 65 -16.50 -7.97 -15.28
C LYS A 65 -17.29 -7.32 -14.15
N ILE A 66 -16.69 -7.16 -12.98
CA ILE A 66 -17.33 -6.47 -11.85
C ILE A 66 -17.66 -5.03 -12.23
N LEU A 67 -16.71 -4.30 -12.82
CA LEU A 67 -16.93 -2.91 -13.27
C LEU A 67 -18.04 -2.77 -14.32
N THR A 68 -18.28 -3.81 -15.13
CA THR A 68 -19.30 -3.77 -16.19
C THR A 68 -20.67 -4.27 -15.76
N THR A 69 -20.75 -5.08 -14.71
CA THR A 69 -22.00 -5.69 -14.22
C THR A 69 -22.68 -4.90 -13.12
N GLU A 70 -21.96 -4.00 -12.44
CA GLU A 70 -22.62 -3.08 -11.52
C GLU A 70 -23.51 -2.13 -12.32
N THR A 71 -24.81 -2.35 -12.22
CA THR A 71 -25.86 -1.42 -12.64
C THR A 71 -25.77 -0.19 -11.73
N VAL A 72 -24.92 0.75 -12.11
CA VAL A 72 -24.93 2.07 -11.51
C VAL A 72 -26.27 2.68 -11.89
N SER A 73 -27.13 2.90 -10.92
CA SER A 73 -28.49 3.42 -11.06
C SER A 73 -28.58 4.87 -11.59
N GLN A 74 -27.48 5.43 -12.02
CA GLN A 74 -27.40 6.70 -12.74
C GLN A 74 -26.58 6.51 -14.03
N PRO A 75 -26.99 7.14 -15.14
CA PRO A 75 -26.24 7.11 -16.38
C PRO A 75 -24.94 7.92 -16.22
N ILE A 76 -23.92 7.30 -15.63
CA ILE A 76 -22.58 7.81 -15.74
C ILE A 76 -22.22 7.67 -17.21
N LYS A 77 -21.95 8.83 -17.86
CA LYS A 77 -21.47 8.83 -19.25
C LYS A 77 -20.34 7.78 -19.33
N PRO A 78 -20.35 6.88 -20.32
CA PRO A 78 -19.33 5.84 -20.43
C PRO A 78 -17.97 6.52 -20.50
N ILE A 79 -17.25 6.51 -19.40
CA ILE A 79 -15.87 6.97 -19.35
C ILE A 79 -15.13 5.95 -20.21
N LYS A 80 -14.47 6.41 -21.26
CA LYS A 80 -13.66 5.56 -22.12
C LYS A 80 -12.71 4.80 -21.20
N LYS A 81 -12.82 3.46 -21.14
CA LYS A 81 -11.88 2.61 -20.43
C LYS A 81 -10.48 2.94 -20.94
N LYS A 82 -9.67 3.60 -20.15
CA LYS A 82 -8.37 4.09 -20.59
C LYS A 82 -7.41 2.93 -20.79
N HIS A 83 -7.50 1.92 -19.91
CA HIS A 83 -6.68 0.73 -19.95
C HIS A 83 -7.54 -0.51 -19.68
N ASN A 84 -7.25 -1.61 -20.35
CA ASN A 84 -7.79 -2.93 -20.04
C ASN A 84 -6.75 -3.68 -19.23
N ILE A 85 -7.03 -3.94 -17.95
CA ILE A 85 -6.10 -4.58 -17.00
C ILE A 85 -5.53 -5.88 -17.57
N ASN A 86 -6.37 -6.71 -18.22
CA ASN A 86 -5.95 -8.00 -18.76
C ASN A 86 -4.99 -7.88 -19.97
N LYS A 87 -4.83 -6.68 -20.54
CA LYS A 87 -3.98 -6.42 -21.70
C LYS A 87 -2.72 -5.62 -21.34
N ILE A 88 -2.54 -5.27 -20.08
CA ILE A 88 -1.35 -4.54 -19.64
C ILE A 88 -0.20 -5.55 -19.53
N ASP A 89 0.87 -5.30 -20.29
CA ASP A 89 2.13 -6.02 -20.13
C ASP A 89 2.91 -5.42 -18.95
N ILE A 90 3.04 -6.19 -17.87
CA ILE A 90 3.73 -5.73 -16.66
C ILE A 90 5.23 -5.47 -16.89
N ASN A 91 5.85 -6.08 -17.94
CA ASN A 91 7.25 -5.85 -18.27
C ASN A 91 7.48 -4.50 -18.97
N LEU A 92 6.41 -3.90 -19.50
CA LEU A 92 6.42 -2.60 -20.19
C LEU A 92 5.54 -1.57 -19.46
N LEU A 93 5.41 -1.72 -18.16
CA LEU A 93 4.49 -0.93 -17.35
C LEU A 93 4.93 0.52 -17.25
N THR A 94 4.07 1.44 -17.69
CA THR A 94 4.26 2.87 -17.49
C THR A 94 3.75 3.32 -16.13
N PRO A 95 4.24 4.45 -15.55
CA PRO A 95 3.71 4.99 -14.31
C PRO A 95 2.19 5.23 -14.35
N GLU A 96 1.66 5.67 -15.48
CA GLU A 96 0.22 5.88 -15.67
C GLU A 96 -0.56 4.56 -15.56
N GLN A 97 -0.09 3.50 -16.20
CA GLN A 97 -0.71 2.18 -16.13
C GLN A 97 -0.62 1.59 -14.71
N LEU A 98 0.53 1.78 -14.05
CA LEU A 98 0.73 1.36 -12.66
C LEU A 98 -0.29 2.03 -11.73
N LEU A 99 -0.41 3.36 -11.80
CA LEU A 99 -1.37 4.13 -11.01
C LEU A 99 -2.83 3.68 -11.27
N TYR A 100 -3.15 3.38 -12.53
CA TYR A 100 -4.49 2.85 -12.87
C TYR A 100 -4.75 1.49 -12.22
N ILE A 101 -3.79 0.55 -12.28
CA ILE A 101 -3.88 -0.76 -11.60
C ILE A 101 -4.06 -0.56 -10.09
N CYS A 102 -3.26 0.33 -9.48
CA CYS A 102 -3.33 0.61 -8.05
C CYS A 102 -4.66 1.24 -7.63
N ASN A 103 -5.25 2.11 -8.47
CA ASN A 103 -6.59 2.63 -8.22
C ASN A 103 -7.67 1.54 -8.30
N CYS A 104 -7.56 0.62 -9.26
CA CYS A 104 -8.44 -0.54 -9.34
C CYS A 104 -8.30 -1.44 -8.12
N TRP A 105 -7.08 -1.66 -7.65
CA TRP A 105 -6.81 -2.42 -6.44
C TRP A 105 -7.40 -1.76 -5.18
N ASN A 106 -7.17 -0.46 -5.00
CA ASN A 106 -7.74 0.31 -3.90
C ASN A 106 -9.27 0.27 -3.91
N ALA A 107 -9.89 0.44 -5.07
CA ALA A 107 -11.34 0.34 -5.23
C ALA A 107 -11.87 -1.07 -4.92
N HIS A 108 -11.13 -2.11 -5.30
CA HIS A 108 -11.47 -3.51 -4.99
C HIS A 108 -11.39 -3.78 -3.48
N LYS A 109 -10.30 -3.40 -2.83
CA LYS A 109 -10.12 -3.57 -1.36
C LYS A 109 -11.23 -2.89 -0.55
N ASN A 110 -11.59 -1.68 -0.95
CA ASN A 110 -12.53 -0.85 -0.21
C ASN A 110 -14.01 -1.08 -0.62
N GLY A 111 -14.27 -1.85 -1.70
CA GLY A 111 -15.61 -2.05 -2.24
C GLY A 111 -16.20 -0.82 -2.94
N PHE A 112 -15.42 0.25 -3.16
CA PHE A 112 -15.88 1.51 -3.76
C PHE A 112 -15.48 1.61 -5.23
N LEU A 113 -16.02 0.76 -6.08
CA LEU A 113 -15.66 0.66 -7.50
C LEU A 113 -15.85 1.97 -8.28
N PHE A 114 -16.75 2.84 -7.85
CA PHE A 114 -16.95 4.15 -8.47
C PHE A 114 -15.70 5.06 -8.37
N LYS A 115 -14.80 4.84 -7.41
CA LYS A 115 -13.53 5.58 -7.31
C LYS A 115 -12.67 5.46 -8.57
N VAL A 116 -12.73 4.31 -9.26
CA VAL A 116 -11.99 4.11 -10.52
C VAL A 116 -12.41 5.11 -11.59
N TYR A 117 -13.67 5.53 -11.59
CA TYR A 117 -14.21 6.46 -12.57
C TYR A 117 -13.99 7.94 -12.21
N GLN A 118 -13.62 8.24 -10.97
CA GLN A 118 -13.40 9.60 -10.51
C GLN A 118 -12.06 10.17 -10.98
N ILE A 119 -11.08 9.32 -11.25
CA ILE A 119 -9.77 9.72 -11.72
C ILE A 119 -9.69 9.51 -13.23
N THR A 120 -9.58 10.61 -13.95
CA THR A 120 -9.52 10.62 -15.41
C THR A 120 -8.10 10.73 -15.95
N ASN A 121 -7.15 11.13 -15.12
CA ASN A 121 -5.77 11.37 -15.51
C ASN A 121 -4.79 10.86 -14.44
N TYR A 122 -3.82 10.04 -14.84
CA TYR A 122 -2.83 9.36 -13.97
C TYR A 122 -1.42 9.87 -14.26
N ASN A 123 -1.21 11.18 -14.34
CA ASN A 123 0.06 11.78 -14.76
C ASN A 123 0.86 12.44 -13.64
N TRP A 124 0.48 12.27 -12.38
CA TRP A 124 1.15 12.91 -11.26
C TRP A 124 2.43 12.20 -10.78
N LEU A 125 2.66 10.97 -11.18
CA LEU A 125 3.89 10.23 -10.87
C LEU A 125 4.72 10.09 -12.14
N THR A 126 5.85 10.77 -12.18
CA THR A 126 6.79 10.66 -13.30
C THR A 126 7.72 9.47 -13.13
N GLN A 127 8.32 8.99 -14.22
CA GLN A 127 9.31 7.90 -14.15
C GLN A 127 10.51 8.29 -13.26
N ASP A 128 11.04 9.50 -13.40
CA ASP A 128 12.15 9.99 -12.56
C ASP A 128 11.80 10.00 -11.06
N THR A 129 10.60 10.42 -10.71
CA THR A 129 10.13 10.40 -9.31
C THR A 129 9.99 8.98 -8.79
N LEU A 130 9.42 8.09 -9.60
CA LEU A 130 9.26 6.67 -9.27
C LEU A 130 10.63 6.01 -9.06
N ASP A 131 11.58 6.24 -9.96
CA ASP A 131 12.93 5.66 -9.87
C ASP A 131 13.66 6.11 -8.60
N LYS A 132 13.56 7.40 -8.24
CA LYS A 132 14.10 7.92 -6.97
C LYS A 132 13.50 7.24 -5.74
N CYS A 133 12.20 7.01 -5.74
CA CYS A 133 11.53 6.29 -4.65
C CYS A 133 11.99 4.83 -4.57
N ILE A 134 12.13 4.16 -5.71
CA ILE A 134 12.61 2.77 -5.77
C ILE A 134 14.04 2.64 -5.24
N VAL A 135 14.94 3.56 -5.59
CA VAL A 135 16.30 3.58 -5.05
C VAL A 135 16.30 3.63 -3.52
N ARG A 136 15.39 4.40 -2.89
CA ARG A 136 15.26 4.42 -1.43
C ARG A 136 14.80 3.08 -0.87
N MET A 137 13.84 2.44 -1.51
CA MET A 137 13.35 1.13 -1.08
C MET A 137 14.41 0.04 -1.24
N THR A 138 15.29 0.13 -2.23
CA THR A 138 16.42 -0.81 -2.41
C THR A 138 17.35 -0.79 -1.19
N ASN A 139 17.51 0.34 -0.51
CA ASN A 139 18.33 0.45 0.70
C ASN A 139 17.74 -0.28 1.92
N LEU A 140 16.50 -0.73 1.86
CA LEU A 140 15.87 -1.51 2.92
C LEU A 140 16.32 -2.99 2.92
N ASN A 141 17.05 -3.43 1.90
CA ASN A 141 17.51 -4.81 1.74
C ASN A 141 16.38 -5.87 1.79
N ILE A 142 15.19 -5.49 1.32
CA ILE A 142 14.02 -6.38 1.23
C ILE A 142 14.31 -7.45 0.18
N THR A 143 14.07 -8.70 0.53
CA THR A 143 14.36 -9.85 -0.32
C THR A 143 13.23 -10.18 -1.30
N ASN A 144 13.52 -10.97 -2.33
CA ASN A 144 12.49 -11.47 -3.25
C ASN A 144 11.54 -12.51 -2.61
N GLU A 145 11.85 -13.02 -1.43
CA GLU A 145 10.99 -13.91 -0.65
C GLU A 145 9.92 -13.16 0.16
N SER A 146 10.06 -11.83 0.27
CA SER A 146 9.10 -11.00 1.01
C SER A 146 7.71 -11.02 0.37
N ALA A 147 6.67 -10.97 1.18
CA ALA A 147 5.28 -10.90 0.70
C ALA A 147 4.81 -9.45 0.73
N PHE A 148 4.25 -8.96 -0.39
CA PHE A 148 3.65 -7.63 -0.51
C PHE A 148 2.14 -7.73 -0.43
N GLU A 149 1.47 -6.67 0.06
CA GLU A 149 0.03 -6.63 0.30
C GLU A 149 -0.43 -7.89 1.06
N TYR A 150 0.32 -8.23 2.13
CA TYR A 150 0.12 -9.47 2.87
C TYR A 150 -1.12 -9.37 3.75
N LEU A 151 -2.13 -10.19 3.44
CA LEU A 151 -3.38 -10.23 4.19
C LEU A 151 -3.16 -10.76 5.60
N VAL A 152 -3.57 -10.00 6.58
CA VAL A 152 -3.69 -10.41 7.98
C VAL A 152 -5.13 -10.24 8.44
N ASP A 153 -5.61 -11.21 9.19
CA ASP A 153 -6.95 -11.19 9.75
C ASP A 153 -6.95 -11.79 11.15
N ILE A 154 -7.82 -11.30 12.00
CA ILE A 154 -8.11 -11.89 13.30
C ILE A 154 -9.62 -11.87 13.51
N GLN A 155 -10.12 -13.00 13.96
CA GLN A 155 -11.49 -13.10 14.47
C GLN A 155 -11.40 -13.34 15.97
N ASP A 156 -11.80 -12.36 16.76
CA ASP A 156 -11.91 -12.48 18.21
C ASP A 156 -13.39 -12.47 18.60
N GLU A 157 -13.83 -13.60 19.18
CA GLU A 157 -15.23 -13.77 19.57
C GLU A 157 -15.59 -12.99 20.85
N LYS A 158 -14.60 -12.67 21.68
CA LYS A 158 -14.83 -12.05 22.98
C LYS A 158 -14.57 -10.55 23.00
N GLU A 159 -13.40 -10.14 22.55
CA GLU A 159 -12.97 -8.73 22.62
C GLU A 159 -13.51 -7.88 21.49
N LEU A 160 -13.67 -8.46 20.30
CA LEU A 160 -14.13 -7.75 19.10
C LEU A 160 -15.64 -7.89 18.84
N LEU A 161 -16.43 -8.37 19.80
CA LEU A 161 -17.87 -8.57 19.63
C LEU A 161 -18.21 -9.38 18.35
N ASN A 162 -17.49 -10.46 18.09
CA ASN A 162 -17.60 -11.30 16.89
C ASN A 162 -17.30 -10.57 15.57
N ARG A 163 -16.51 -9.52 15.59
CA ARG A 163 -16.08 -8.81 14.37
C ARG A 163 -14.77 -9.37 13.86
N TRP A 164 -14.62 -9.34 12.55
CA TRP A 164 -13.34 -9.59 11.91
C TRP A 164 -12.56 -8.29 11.75
N LEU A 165 -11.29 -8.32 12.16
CA LEU A 165 -10.31 -7.32 11.79
C LEU A 165 -9.50 -7.88 10.63
N ILE A 166 -9.46 -7.12 9.54
CA ILE A 166 -8.72 -7.48 8.33
C ILE A 166 -7.82 -6.31 7.99
N GLY A 167 -6.58 -6.60 7.65
CA GLY A 167 -5.62 -5.62 7.18
C GLY A 167 -4.69 -6.19 6.11
N TYR A 168 -4.05 -5.28 5.38
CA TYR A 168 -3.01 -5.64 4.42
C TYR A 168 -1.72 -4.97 4.85
N ILE A 169 -0.74 -5.78 5.24
CA ILE A 169 0.61 -5.32 5.53
C ILE A 169 1.30 -5.03 4.20
N ASP A 170 1.89 -3.84 4.06
CA ASP A 170 2.52 -3.44 2.80
C ASP A 170 3.64 -4.37 2.38
N CYS A 171 4.51 -4.77 3.34
CA CYS A 171 5.53 -5.78 3.07
C CYS A 171 5.88 -6.60 4.32
N PHE A 172 5.89 -7.92 4.17
CA PHE A 172 6.33 -8.86 5.19
C PHE A 172 7.60 -9.59 4.72
N ASP A 173 8.74 -9.19 5.26
CA ASP A 173 10.02 -9.85 5.03
C ASP A 173 10.21 -10.99 6.05
N LYS A 174 9.88 -12.19 5.61
CA LYS A 174 9.92 -13.39 6.46
C LYS A 174 11.35 -13.80 6.83
N ASN A 175 12.32 -13.55 5.96
CA ASN A 175 13.70 -13.96 6.18
C ASN A 175 14.35 -13.12 7.28
N ASN A 176 14.04 -11.83 7.31
CA ASN A 176 14.57 -10.90 8.31
C ASN A 176 13.62 -10.70 9.51
N ASN A 177 12.44 -11.31 9.48
CA ASN A 177 11.38 -11.13 10.48
C ASN A 177 10.99 -9.65 10.65
N ILE A 178 10.77 -8.95 9.53
CA ILE A 178 10.41 -7.54 9.53
C ILE A 178 9.06 -7.34 8.85
N ILE A 179 8.20 -6.58 9.50
CA ILE A 179 6.97 -6.05 8.92
C ILE A 179 7.19 -4.58 8.61
N TYR A 180 7.01 -4.21 7.35
CA TYR A 180 7.09 -2.83 6.88
C TYR A 180 5.71 -2.27 6.61
N GLU A 181 5.49 -1.07 7.09
CA GLU A 181 4.41 -0.17 6.68
C GLU A 181 5.03 1.00 5.93
N PHE A 182 4.66 1.15 4.67
CA PHE A 182 5.18 2.20 3.80
C PHE A 182 4.24 3.40 3.77
N LYS A 183 4.83 4.58 3.78
CA LYS A 183 4.09 5.83 3.61
C LYS A 183 4.69 6.67 2.50
N CYS A 184 3.80 7.34 1.77
CA CYS A 184 4.15 8.30 0.72
C CYS A 184 3.51 9.64 1.06
N VAL A 185 3.95 10.25 2.17
CA VAL A 185 3.37 11.48 2.73
C VAL A 185 4.45 12.52 3.02
N ASN A 186 4.06 13.79 3.05
CA ASN A 186 4.98 14.88 3.38
C ASN A 186 5.44 14.83 4.84
N GLU A 187 4.58 14.34 5.74
CA GLU A 187 4.83 14.27 7.17
C GLU A 187 4.10 13.05 7.75
N LEU A 188 4.77 12.34 8.66
CA LEU A 188 4.17 11.25 9.40
C LEU A 188 3.32 11.78 10.55
N THR A 189 2.12 11.22 10.71
CA THR A 189 1.19 11.57 11.78
C THR A 189 1.01 10.40 12.76
N LYS A 190 0.35 10.65 13.89
CA LYS A 190 0.09 9.61 14.90
C LYS A 190 -0.69 8.42 14.33
N GLU A 191 -1.59 8.67 13.40
CA GLU A 191 -2.43 7.65 12.75
C GLU A 191 -1.58 6.63 11.99
N HIS A 192 -0.47 7.05 11.39
CA HIS A 192 0.45 6.14 10.70
C HIS A 192 1.11 5.14 11.67
N TYR A 193 1.54 5.61 12.83
CA TYR A 193 2.09 4.74 13.88
C TYR A 193 1.04 3.83 14.49
N LEU A 194 -0.19 4.31 14.67
CA LEU A 194 -1.31 3.51 15.17
C LEU A 194 -1.72 2.43 14.17
N GLN A 195 -1.65 2.70 12.88
CA GLN A 195 -1.89 1.69 11.85
C GLN A 195 -0.88 0.54 11.96
N LEU A 196 0.41 0.85 12.10
CA LEU A 196 1.43 -0.17 12.29
C LEU A 196 1.22 -0.93 13.61
N ALA A 197 0.89 -0.23 14.71
CA ALA A 197 0.57 -0.86 15.99
C ALA A 197 -0.63 -1.82 15.89
N PHE A 198 -1.61 -1.50 15.06
CA PHE A 198 -2.74 -2.38 14.78
C PHE A 198 -2.29 -3.67 14.07
N TYR A 199 -1.39 -3.58 13.09
CA TYR A 199 -0.81 -4.77 12.45
C TYR A 199 0.06 -5.57 13.42
N MET A 200 0.81 -4.90 14.32
CA MET A 200 1.52 -5.57 15.40
C MET A 200 0.54 -6.39 16.24
N TYR A 201 -0.56 -5.79 16.70
CA TYR A 201 -1.59 -6.49 17.48
C TYR A 201 -2.13 -7.73 16.76
N ILE A 202 -2.57 -7.58 15.51
CA ILE A 202 -3.12 -8.71 14.73
C ILE A 202 -2.07 -9.81 14.57
N TYR A 203 -0.85 -9.45 14.19
CA TYR A 203 0.19 -10.41 13.91
C TYR A 203 0.65 -11.15 15.18
N GLU A 204 0.91 -10.42 16.27
CA GLU A 204 1.35 -11.01 17.54
C GLU A 204 0.29 -11.96 18.13
N ASN A 205 -0.99 -11.64 18.02
CA ASN A 205 -2.07 -12.52 18.48
C ASN A 205 -2.29 -13.75 17.58
N LYS A 206 -1.91 -13.68 16.32
CA LYS A 206 -2.08 -14.78 15.35
C LYS A 206 -0.85 -15.70 15.27
N LYS A 207 0.35 -15.19 15.55
CA LYS A 207 1.57 -15.98 15.41
C LYS A 207 1.59 -17.15 16.40
N LYS A 208 2.05 -18.30 15.90
CA LYS A 208 2.21 -19.55 16.70
C LYS A 208 3.65 -19.80 17.12
N THR A 209 4.54 -18.85 16.91
CA THR A 209 5.98 -18.97 17.14
C THR A 209 6.47 -17.85 18.04
N ASP A 210 7.50 -18.12 18.83
CA ASP A 210 8.18 -17.11 19.66
C ASP A 210 9.14 -16.23 18.87
N THR A 211 9.00 -16.18 17.55
CA THR A 211 9.84 -15.35 16.69
C THR A 211 9.64 -13.88 17.03
N VAL A 212 10.72 -13.20 17.35
CA VAL A 212 10.72 -11.76 17.58
C VAL A 212 10.62 -11.04 16.23
N MET A 213 9.61 -10.22 16.10
CA MET A 213 9.39 -9.42 14.90
C MET A 213 9.88 -7.98 15.10
N SER A 214 10.41 -7.41 14.04
CA SER A 214 10.67 -5.96 13.95
C SER A 214 9.55 -5.30 13.15
N TYR A 215 9.08 -4.16 13.61
CA TYR A 215 8.02 -3.38 12.95
C TYR A 215 8.57 -2.03 12.52
N VAL A 216 8.45 -1.76 11.25
CA VAL A 216 9.08 -0.60 10.61
C VAL A 216 8.04 0.27 9.93
N LEU A 217 8.05 1.54 10.26
CA LEU A 217 7.35 2.59 9.52
C LEU A 217 8.37 3.34 8.67
N PHE A 218 8.23 3.26 7.35
CA PHE A 218 9.13 3.91 6.41
C PHE A 218 8.38 4.90 5.51
N ASN A 219 8.74 6.18 5.62
CA ASN A 219 8.20 7.20 4.72
C ASN A 219 9.12 7.35 3.50
N ILE A 220 8.65 6.86 2.37
CA ILE A 220 9.41 6.83 1.12
C ILE A 220 9.71 8.25 0.62
N LEU A 221 8.77 9.22 0.79
CA LEU A 221 8.96 10.58 0.29
C LEU A 221 9.96 11.40 1.09
N THR A 222 10.08 11.14 2.38
CA THR A 222 11.01 11.89 3.25
C THR A 222 12.27 11.10 3.59
N ASN A 223 12.33 9.82 3.22
CA ASN A 223 13.39 8.90 3.58
C ASN A 223 13.55 8.73 5.10
N GLU A 224 12.44 8.69 5.82
CA GLU A 224 12.44 8.51 7.27
C GLU A 224 12.10 7.07 7.62
N TYR A 225 12.93 6.47 8.45
CA TYR A 225 12.81 5.09 8.92
C TYR A 225 12.63 5.07 10.44
N TYR A 226 11.58 4.45 10.92
CA TYR A 226 11.28 4.30 12.33
C TYR A 226 11.04 2.84 12.67
N THR A 227 11.74 2.34 13.71
CA THR A 227 11.37 1.08 14.34
C THR A 227 10.33 1.36 15.42
N VAL A 228 9.26 0.60 15.40
CA VAL A 228 8.16 0.74 16.36
C VAL A 228 8.06 -0.55 17.17
N SER A 229 7.98 -0.42 18.48
CA SER A 229 7.79 -1.55 19.39
C SER A 229 6.76 -1.19 20.46
N CYS A 230 6.17 -2.21 21.05
CA CYS A 230 5.29 -2.09 22.19
C CYS A 230 5.48 -3.28 23.10
N ASP A 231 5.24 -3.08 24.37
CA ASP A 231 5.11 -4.18 25.32
C ASP A 231 3.90 -5.05 24.91
N PRO A 232 4.08 -6.34 24.63
CA PRO A 232 2.98 -7.23 24.20
C PRO A 232 1.77 -7.25 25.16
N GLU A 233 2.02 -7.08 26.46
CA GLU A 233 0.95 -7.03 27.46
C GLU A 233 0.11 -5.73 27.41
N LYS A 234 0.55 -4.75 26.61
CA LYS A 234 -0.07 -3.44 26.47
C LYS A 234 -0.61 -3.14 25.07
N LEU A 235 -0.44 -4.10 24.14
CA LEU A 235 -1.07 -4.07 22.84
C LEU A 235 -2.53 -4.49 22.95
#